data_b9b1c0ef5711398d9ff2c2fda6d63f41
#
_entry.id   b9b1c0ef5711398d9ff2c2fda6d63f41
#
_cell.length_a   1.000
_cell.length_b   1.000
_cell.length_c   1.000
_cell.angle_alpha   90.00
_cell.angle_beta   90.00
_cell.angle_gamma   90.00
#
_symmetry.space_group_name_H-M   'P 1'
#
loop_
_entity.id
_entity.type
_entity.pdbx_description
1 polymer ?
#
loop_
_entity_poly.entity_id
_entity_poly.type
_entity_poly.pdbx_seq_one_letter_code
_entity_poly.pdbx_strand_id
1 'polypeptide(L)'
;MYALVDGLLEELNCDVVFKIPIFGGIPIYESVVVTWIIMAAVFLLCFFLGRNLSVENPGRRQVAVEAGVKFLNDFFSETLGEKGKDYIPYLATVIIYIGIANLIGLLGFKPPTKDMNVTAALAVMSIVLIEVAGIRAKGTKRWLKSFAEPMPVILPINILEIFIKPLSLCMRLFGNVLGSFVIMELLKMVVPAIVPAVFSCYFDIFDGLIQAYVFVFLTGLFIKEATE
;
A
#
# COMPACT_ATOMS: atom_id res chain seq x y z
N MET A 1 25.77 22.60 -8.52
CA MET A 1 25.31 21.31 -9.10
C MET A 1 25.71 20.15 -8.21
N TYR A 2 26.99 19.92 -7.87
CA TYR A 2 27.39 18.80 -7.00
C TYR A 2 26.76 18.85 -5.59
N ALA A 3 26.78 19.99 -4.92
CA ALA A 3 26.14 20.16 -3.61
C ALA A 3 24.63 19.89 -3.61
N LEU A 4 23.96 20.13 -4.72
CA LEU A 4 22.53 19.87 -4.91
C LEU A 4 22.26 18.37 -5.12
N VAL A 5 23.15 17.69 -5.82
CA VAL A 5 23.11 16.23 -6.01
C VAL A 5 23.43 15.50 -4.71
N ASP A 6 24.43 15.96 -3.96
CA ASP A 6 24.80 15.37 -2.67
C ASP A 6 23.69 15.53 -1.64
N GLY A 7 23.05 16.71 -1.56
CA GLY A 7 21.90 16.94 -0.68
C GLY A 7 20.68 16.08 -1.05
N LEU A 8 20.40 15.89 -2.35
CA LEU A 8 19.34 14.98 -2.80
C LEU A 8 19.65 13.51 -2.49
N LEU A 9 20.89 13.09 -2.66
CA LEU A 9 21.28 11.72 -2.33
C LEU A 9 21.20 11.43 -0.83
N GLU A 10 21.52 12.41 0.01
CA GLU A 10 21.40 12.31 1.47
C GLU A 10 19.93 12.20 1.89
N GLU A 11 19.03 12.99 1.31
CA GLU A 11 17.60 12.93 1.55
C GLU A 11 16.91 11.65 0.99
N LEU A 12 17.47 11.07 -0.07
CA LEU A 12 16.98 9.83 -0.64
C LEU A 12 17.38 8.59 0.18
N ASN A 13 18.48 8.66 0.92
CA ASN A 13 18.90 7.58 1.78
C ASN A 13 17.96 7.44 2.98
N CYS A 14 17.64 6.18 3.31
CA CYS A 14 16.92 5.86 4.52
C CYS A 14 17.91 5.73 5.67
N ASP A 15 17.81 6.61 6.67
CA ASP A 15 18.68 6.58 7.84
C ASP A 15 18.41 5.35 8.72
N VAL A 16 19.49 4.77 9.27
CA VAL A 16 19.39 3.67 10.23
C VAL A 16 19.18 4.25 11.61
N VAL A 17 17.99 4.06 12.19
CA VAL A 17 17.62 4.58 13.52
C VAL A 17 18.31 3.78 14.62
N PHE A 18 18.25 2.45 14.55
CA PHE A 18 18.95 1.56 15.48
C PHE A 18 19.23 0.20 14.85
N LYS A 19 20.19 -0.54 15.45
CA LYS A 19 20.53 -1.90 15.02
C LYS A 19 20.14 -2.89 16.12
N ILE A 20 19.35 -3.91 15.77
CA ILE A 20 19.01 -4.99 16.69
C ILE A 20 20.18 -5.99 16.68
N PRO A 21 20.80 -6.31 17.83
CA PRO A 21 21.96 -7.21 17.91
C PRO A 21 21.57 -8.69 17.80
N ILE A 22 20.76 -9.05 16.78
CA ILE A 22 20.34 -10.41 16.48
C ILE A 22 20.90 -10.78 15.11
N PHE A 23 21.51 -11.95 14.96
CA PHE A 23 22.06 -12.50 13.70
C PHE A 23 23.00 -11.53 12.92
N GLY A 24 23.88 -10.81 13.62
CA GLY A 24 24.86 -9.92 12.95
C GLY A 24 24.42 -8.46 12.84
N GLY A 25 23.33 -8.05 13.49
CA GLY A 25 22.89 -6.65 13.56
C GLY A 25 21.97 -6.26 12.40
N ILE A 26 20.67 -6.45 12.57
CA ILE A 26 19.66 -6.04 11.58
C ILE A 26 19.47 -4.52 11.69
N PRO A 27 19.77 -3.72 10.65
CA PRO A 27 19.53 -2.28 10.66
C PRO A 27 18.01 -2.02 10.55
N ILE A 28 17.48 -1.22 11.46
CA ILE A 28 16.10 -0.72 11.40
C ILE A 28 16.13 0.69 10.81
N TYR A 29 15.54 0.83 9.64
CA TYR A 29 15.45 2.09 8.92
C TYR A 29 14.31 2.96 9.45
N GLU A 30 14.40 4.27 9.24
CA GLU A 30 13.38 5.25 9.62
C GLU A 30 12.01 4.88 9.03
N SER A 31 11.95 4.40 7.80
CA SER A 31 10.74 3.93 7.12
C SER A 31 9.97 2.85 7.90
N VAL A 32 10.71 1.91 8.53
CA VAL A 32 10.11 0.84 9.35
C VAL A 32 9.54 1.41 10.65
N VAL A 33 10.25 2.34 11.30
CA VAL A 33 9.77 2.99 12.53
C VAL A 33 8.50 3.78 12.26
N VAL A 34 8.48 4.57 11.19
CA VAL A 34 7.28 5.33 10.77
C VAL A 34 6.13 4.38 10.45
N THR A 35 6.38 3.26 9.78
CA THR A 35 5.37 2.21 9.54
C THR A 35 4.78 1.70 10.85
N TRP A 36 5.60 1.40 11.87
CA TRP A 36 5.11 0.94 13.17
C TRP A 36 4.28 2.01 13.88
N ILE A 37 4.68 3.28 13.80
CA ILE A 37 3.91 4.40 14.37
C ILE A 37 2.54 4.50 13.68
N ILE A 38 2.48 4.42 12.35
CA ILE A 38 1.23 4.45 11.59
C ILE A 38 0.35 3.26 12.01
N MET A 39 0.89 2.05 12.06
CA MET A 39 0.12 0.86 12.45
C MET A 39 -0.42 0.98 13.87
N ALA A 40 0.39 1.44 14.81
CA ALA A 40 -0.05 1.66 16.19
C ALA A 40 -1.14 2.74 16.29
N ALA A 41 -0.98 3.84 15.55
CA ALA A 41 -1.97 4.93 15.51
C ALA A 41 -3.31 4.46 14.92
N VAL A 42 -3.29 3.73 13.80
CA VAL A 42 -4.49 3.16 13.16
C VAL A 42 -5.15 2.13 14.08
N PHE A 43 -4.37 1.26 14.71
CA PHE A 43 -4.89 0.27 15.67
C PHE A 43 -5.59 0.95 16.86
N LEU A 44 -4.95 1.95 17.47
CA LEU A 44 -5.54 2.71 18.56
C LEU A 44 -6.81 3.45 18.12
N LEU A 45 -6.78 4.07 16.95
CA LEU A 45 -7.95 4.75 16.38
C LEU A 45 -9.11 3.78 16.19
N CYS A 46 -8.87 2.63 15.57
CA CYS A 46 -9.89 1.59 15.39
C CYS A 46 -10.39 1.04 16.73
N PHE A 47 -9.51 0.86 17.71
CA PHE A 47 -9.87 0.41 19.04
C PHE A 47 -10.80 1.41 19.76
N PHE A 48 -10.47 2.71 19.72
CA PHE A 48 -11.29 3.76 20.32
C PHE A 48 -12.61 3.96 19.59
N LEU A 49 -12.62 3.86 18.27
CA LEU A 49 -13.84 3.98 17.45
C LEU A 49 -14.75 2.74 17.59
N GLY A 50 -14.16 1.56 17.75
CA GLY A 50 -14.89 0.30 17.94
C GLY A 50 -15.40 0.07 19.38
N ARG A 51 -15.04 0.96 20.33
CA ARG A 51 -15.46 0.83 21.73
C ARG A 51 -16.85 1.42 21.92
N ASN A 52 -17.71 0.71 22.71
CA ASN A 52 -19.06 1.12 23.06
C ASN A 52 -20.01 1.24 21.84
N LEU A 53 -20.00 0.26 20.96
CA LEU A 53 -20.99 0.16 19.89
C LEU A 53 -22.33 -0.29 20.44
N SER A 54 -23.42 0.36 20.04
CA SER A 54 -24.79 0.05 20.45
C SER A 54 -25.66 -0.27 19.24
N VAL A 55 -26.46 -1.33 19.32
CA VAL A 55 -27.35 -1.75 18.24
C VAL A 55 -28.62 -0.93 18.20
N GLU A 56 -29.19 -0.60 19.40
CA GLU A 56 -30.53 0.05 19.49
C GLU A 56 -30.45 1.58 19.29
N ASN A 57 -29.38 2.24 19.79
CA ASN A 57 -29.21 3.69 19.69
C ASN A 57 -27.78 4.04 19.23
N PRO A 58 -27.46 3.92 17.94
CA PRO A 58 -26.13 4.22 17.44
C PRO A 58 -25.80 5.71 17.59
N GLY A 59 -24.70 6.00 18.26
CA GLY A 59 -24.19 7.37 18.37
C GLY A 59 -23.69 7.91 17.02
N ARG A 60 -23.65 9.24 16.86
CA ARG A 60 -23.18 9.88 15.60
C ARG A 60 -21.80 9.40 15.14
N ARG A 61 -20.89 9.08 16.08
CA ARG A 61 -19.56 8.53 15.77
C ARG A 61 -19.66 7.15 15.15
N GLN A 62 -20.51 6.29 15.71
CA GLN A 62 -20.74 4.93 15.21
C GLN A 62 -21.33 4.97 13.80
N VAL A 63 -22.32 5.79 13.55
CA VAL A 63 -22.95 5.97 12.23
C VAL A 63 -21.94 6.40 11.18
N ALA A 64 -21.00 7.30 11.51
CA ALA A 64 -19.97 7.75 10.61
C ALA A 64 -18.97 6.61 10.28
N VAL A 65 -18.56 5.83 11.28
CA VAL A 65 -17.65 4.67 11.10
C VAL A 65 -18.33 3.58 10.29
N GLU A 66 -19.57 3.24 10.61
CA GLU A 66 -20.36 2.25 9.87
C GLU A 66 -20.58 2.67 8.41
N ALA A 67 -20.83 3.95 8.15
CA ALA A 67 -20.93 4.48 6.78
C ALA A 67 -19.62 4.32 6.01
N GLY A 68 -18.48 4.61 6.65
CA GLY A 68 -17.16 4.42 6.04
C GLY A 68 -16.84 2.94 5.76
N VAL A 69 -17.09 2.06 6.72
CA VAL A 69 -16.89 0.61 6.56
C VAL A 69 -17.83 0.06 5.49
N LYS A 70 -19.09 0.49 5.48
CA LYS A 70 -20.06 0.08 4.47
C LYS A 70 -19.62 0.54 3.07
N PHE A 71 -19.19 1.79 2.92
CA PHE A 71 -18.68 2.31 1.65
C PHE A 71 -17.51 1.46 1.10
N LEU A 72 -16.52 1.14 1.94
CA LEU A 72 -15.40 0.28 1.55
C LEU A 72 -15.88 -1.14 1.20
N ASN A 73 -16.78 -1.69 2.00
CA ASN A 73 -17.31 -3.03 1.77
C ASN A 73 -18.12 -3.13 0.47
N ASP A 74 -18.98 -2.16 0.19
CA ASP A 74 -19.76 -2.11 -1.03
C ASP A 74 -18.85 -1.94 -2.26
N PHE A 75 -17.88 -1.03 -2.18
CA PHE A 75 -16.88 -0.79 -3.22
C PHE A 75 -16.05 -2.05 -3.55
N PHE A 76 -15.54 -2.74 -2.54
CA PHE A 76 -14.75 -3.95 -2.76
C PHE A 76 -15.61 -5.16 -3.14
N SER A 77 -16.85 -5.25 -2.67
CA SER A 77 -17.77 -6.31 -3.07
C SER A 77 -18.08 -6.26 -4.56
N GLU A 78 -18.24 -5.06 -5.12
CA GLU A 78 -18.45 -4.87 -6.54
C GLU A 78 -17.22 -5.26 -7.37
N THR A 79 -16.03 -4.93 -6.87
CA THR A 79 -14.76 -5.23 -7.56
C THR A 79 -14.39 -6.72 -7.51
N LEU A 80 -14.53 -7.36 -6.35
CA LEU A 80 -14.08 -8.74 -6.09
C LEU A 80 -15.09 -9.81 -6.52
N GLY A 81 -16.38 -9.45 -6.62
CA GLY A 81 -17.46 -10.44 -6.81
C GLY A 81 -17.69 -11.32 -5.58
N GLU A 82 -18.56 -12.33 -5.73
CA GLU A 82 -19.01 -13.18 -4.60
C GLU A 82 -17.90 -14.00 -3.95
N LYS A 83 -16.97 -14.53 -4.76
CA LYS A 83 -15.89 -15.41 -4.27
C LYS A 83 -14.75 -14.67 -3.55
N GLY A 84 -14.64 -13.36 -3.78
CA GLY A 84 -13.57 -12.55 -3.22
C GLY A 84 -13.93 -11.81 -1.93
N LYS A 85 -15.17 -11.92 -1.42
CA LYS A 85 -15.66 -11.18 -0.25
C LYS A 85 -14.81 -11.40 1.00
N ASP A 86 -14.25 -12.57 1.20
CA ASP A 86 -13.40 -12.89 2.36
C ASP A 86 -12.11 -12.06 2.42
N TYR A 87 -11.71 -11.45 1.29
CA TYR A 87 -10.48 -10.64 1.18
C TYR A 87 -10.71 -9.14 1.35
N ILE A 88 -11.99 -8.70 1.49
CA ILE A 88 -12.35 -7.29 1.69
C ILE A 88 -11.66 -6.68 2.91
N PRO A 89 -11.61 -7.33 4.09
CA PRO A 89 -10.94 -6.74 5.26
C PRO A 89 -9.45 -6.46 5.04
N TYR A 90 -8.77 -7.32 4.28
CA TYR A 90 -7.37 -7.11 3.90
C TYR A 90 -7.22 -5.87 3.01
N LEU A 91 -8.00 -5.79 1.94
CA LEU A 91 -7.94 -4.65 1.00
C LEU A 91 -8.30 -3.33 1.68
N ALA A 92 -9.31 -3.35 2.57
CA ALA A 92 -9.68 -2.18 3.39
C ALA A 92 -8.54 -1.75 4.33
N THR A 93 -7.82 -2.70 4.93
CA THR A 93 -6.67 -2.40 5.78
C THR A 93 -5.52 -1.81 4.98
N VAL A 94 -5.22 -2.37 3.81
CA VAL A 94 -4.12 -1.91 2.95
C VAL A 94 -4.40 -0.52 2.38
N ILE A 95 -5.63 -0.21 1.95
CA ILE A 95 -5.95 1.13 1.43
C ILE A 95 -5.83 2.20 2.51
N ILE A 96 -6.27 1.90 3.75
CA ILE A 96 -6.13 2.81 4.89
C ILE A 96 -4.64 3.01 5.22
N TYR A 97 -3.86 1.93 5.26
CA TYR A 97 -2.43 2.01 5.54
C TYR A 97 -1.68 2.84 4.49
N ILE A 98 -1.82 2.53 3.20
CA ILE A 98 -1.14 3.26 2.12
C ILE A 98 -1.62 4.71 2.06
N GLY A 99 -2.92 4.96 2.24
CA GLY A 99 -3.48 6.30 2.27
C GLY A 99 -2.85 7.15 3.38
N ILE A 100 -2.77 6.64 4.60
CA ILE A 100 -2.14 7.34 5.73
C ILE A 100 -0.63 7.46 5.52
N ALA A 101 0.04 6.43 5.02
CA ALA A 101 1.46 6.43 4.75
C ALA A 101 1.87 7.50 3.72
N ASN A 102 1.02 7.76 2.72
CA ASN A 102 1.25 8.81 1.74
C ASN A 102 0.91 10.21 2.29
N LEU A 103 -0.18 10.31 3.09
CA LEU A 103 -0.57 11.58 3.71
C LEU A 103 0.38 12.05 4.82
N ILE A 104 1.21 11.17 5.38
CA ILE A 104 2.12 11.54 6.46
C ILE A 104 3.18 12.56 6.03
N GLY A 105 3.44 12.67 4.71
CA GLY A 105 4.26 13.70 4.10
C GLY A 105 3.80 15.12 4.42
N LEU A 106 2.48 15.34 4.52
CA LEU A 106 1.90 16.64 4.93
C LEU A 106 2.28 17.04 6.36
N LEU A 107 2.57 16.08 7.24
CA LEU A 107 3.01 16.32 8.61
C LEU A 107 4.52 16.55 8.71
N GLY A 108 5.23 16.56 7.58
CA GLY A 108 6.69 16.75 7.52
C GLY A 108 7.52 15.50 7.80
N PHE A 109 6.89 14.33 7.90
CA PHE A 109 7.60 13.05 8.01
C PHE A 109 7.91 12.48 6.62
N LYS A 110 9.00 11.76 6.51
CA LYS A 110 9.35 11.05 5.27
C LYS A 110 8.35 9.89 5.07
N PRO A 111 7.59 9.84 3.96
CA PRO A 111 6.64 8.75 3.74
C PRO A 111 7.37 7.40 3.66
N PRO A 112 6.94 6.37 4.39
CA PRO A 112 7.59 5.06 4.39
C PRO A 112 7.53 4.37 3.02
N THR A 113 6.57 4.75 2.19
CA THR A 113 6.39 4.23 0.82
C THR A 113 7.46 4.70 -0.17
N LYS A 114 8.33 5.66 0.20
CA LYS A 114 9.52 6.01 -0.57
C LYS A 114 10.64 4.95 -0.45
N ASP A 115 10.57 4.06 0.55
CA ASP A 115 11.49 2.95 0.71
C ASP A 115 11.02 1.76 -0.13
N MET A 116 11.89 1.34 -1.06
CA MET A 116 11.61 0.20 -1.92
C MET A 116 11.36 -1.09 -1.14
N ASN A 117 11.99 -1.26 0.03
CA ASN A 117 11.78 -2.46 0.85
C ASN A 117 10.36 -2.53 1.40
N VAL A 118 9.77 -1.40 1.80
CA VAL A 118 8.39 -1.32 2.30
C VAL A 118 7.41 -1.60 1.16
N THR A 119 7.59 -0.98 0.00
CA THR A 119 6.71 -1.19 -1.16
C THR A 119 6.83 -2.59 -1.73
N ALA A 120 8.05 -3.16 -1.75
CA ALA A 120 8.27 -4.55 -2.14
C ALA A 120 7.61 -5.53 -1.15
N ALA A 121 7.70 -5.29 0.15
CA ALA A 121 7.02 -6.11 1.16
C ALA A 121 5.50 -6.10 0.98
N LEU A 122 4.89 -4.94 0.72
CA LEU A 122 3.46 -4.82 0.42
C LEU A 122 3.08 -5.58 -0.85
N ALA A 123 3.87 -5.47 -1.91
CA ALA A 123 3.63 -6.17 -3.17
C ALA A 123 3.76 -7.69 -3.00
N VAL A 124 4.79 -8.16 -2.29
CA VAL A 124 4.98 -9.60 -2.00
C VAL A 124 3.83 -10.13 -1.14
N MET A 125 3.40 -9.39 -0.12
CA MET A 125 2.25 -9.78 0.70
C MET A 125 0.98 -9.89 -0.13
N SER A 126 0.76 -8.95 -1.05
CA SER A 126 -0.40 -8.97 -1.96
C SER A 126 -0.36 -10.15 -2.92
N ILE A 127 0.79 -10.49 -3.54
CA ILE A 127 0.86 -11.63 -4.45
C ILE A 127 0.67 -12.96 -3.71
N VAL A 128 1.25 -13.11 -2.52
CA VAL A 128 1.02 -14.31 -1.70
C VAL A 128 -0.47 -14.49 -1.41
N LEU A 129 -1.18 -13.40 -1.11
CA LEU A 129 -2.62 -13.46 -0.89
C LEU A 129 -3.39 -13.84 -2.17
N ILE A 130 -3.03 -13.29 -3.32
CA ILE A 130 -3.64 -13.59 -4.62
C ILE A 130 -3.48 -15.09 -4.93
N GLU A 131 -2.27 -15.64 -4.77
CA GLU A 131 -2.01 -17.05 -5.03
C GLU A 131 -2.75 -17.98 -4.03
N VAL A 132 -2.80 -17.60 -2.76
CA VAL A 132 -3.58 -18.33 -1.74
C VAL A 132 -5.06 -18.28 -2.06
N ALA A 133 -5.57 -17.15 -2.53
CA ALA A 133 -6.97 -17.01 -2.97
C ALA A 133 -7.29 -17.94 -4.15
N GLY A 134 -6.42 -17.97 -5.16
CA GLY A 134 -6.53 -18.88 -6.31
C GLY A 134 -6.51 -20.36 -5.90
N ILE A 135 -5.58 -20.74 -5.01
CA ILE A 135 -5.50 -22.11 -4.51
C ILE A 135 -6.75 -22.50 -3.71
N ARG A 136 -7.30 -21.58 -2.88
CA ARG A 136 -8.53 -21.85 -2.11
C ARG A 136 -9.75 -21.98 -2.98
N ALA A 137 -9.87 -21.15 -4.02
CA ALA A 137 -11.03 -21.13 -4.92
C ALA A 137 -11.06 -22.31 -5.88
N LYS A 138 -9.91 -22.66 -6.49
CA LYS A 138 -9.81 -23.68 -7.55
C LYS A 138 -9.32 -25.05 -7.04
N GLY A 139 -8.65 -25.07 -5.89
CA GLY A 139 -7.92 -26.24 -5.38
C GLY A 139 -6.55 -26.40 -6.04
N THR A 140 -5.58 -26.96 -5.31
CA THR A 140 -4.16 -27.01 -5.69
C THR A 140 -3.91 -27.64 -7.06
N LYS A 141 -4.61 -28.74 -7.38
CA LYS A 141 -4.43 -29.46 -8.66
C LYS A 141 -4.94 -28.63 -9.86
N ARG A 142 -6.10 -27.99 -9.73
CA ARG A 142 -6.69 -27.18 -10.78
C ARG A 142 -5.96 -25.86 -10.95
N TRP A 143 -5.51 -25.25 -9.86
CA TRP A 143 -4.66 -24.08 -9.86
C TRP A 143 -3.36 -24.33 -10.63
N LEU A 144 -2.66 -25.46 -10.37
CA LEU A 144 -1.46 -25.80 -11.12
C LEU A 144 -1.74 -26.04 -12.62
N LYS A 145 -2.89 -26.64 -12.95
CA LYS A 145 -3.30 -26.87 -14.34
C LYS A 145 -3.68 -25.56 -15.05
N SER A 146 -4.21 -24.56 -14.34
CA SER A 146 -4.61 -23.29 -14.93
C SER A 146 -3.44 -22.51 -15.54
N PHE A 147 -2.20 -22.75 -15.10
CA PHE A 147 -1.02 -22.17 -15.75
C PHE A 147 -0.76 -22.68 -17.17
N ALA A 148 -1.26 -23.88 -17.50
CA ALA A 148 -1.15 -24.47 -18.83
C ALA A 148 -2.40 -24.26 -19.70
N GLU A 149 -3.43 -23.61 -19.19
CA GLU A 149 -4.65 -23.30 -19.95
C GLU A 149 -4.54 -21.92 -20.62
N PRO A 150 -5.10 -21.69 -21.83
CA PRO A 150 -5.77 -22.66 -22.69
C PRO A 150 -4.85 -23.59 -23.51
N MET A 151 -3.55 -23.26 -23.61
CA MET A 151 -2.57 -24.05 -24.35
C MET A 151 -1.25 -24.15 -23.58
N PRO A 152 -0.56 -25.32 -23.57
CA PRO A 152 0.72 -25.49 -22.84
C PRO A 152 1.84 -24.52 -23.26
N VAL A 153 1.74 -23.94 -24.46
CA VAL A 153 2.69 -22.93 -24.96
C VAL A 153 2.64 -21.62 -24.16
N ILE A 154 1.51 -21.32 -23.49
CA ILE A 154 1.34 -20.10 -22.70
C ILE A 154 1.90 -20.23 -21.26
N LEU A 155 2.21 -21.45 -20.83
CA LEU A 155 2.74 -21.72 -19.50
C LEU A 155 3.92 -20.80 -19.07
N PRO A 156 4.95 -20.55 -19.92
CA PRO A 156 6.02 -19.65 -19.51
C PRO A 156 5.55 -18.20 -19.31
N ILE A 157 4.54 -17.74 -20.04
CA ILE A 157 3.97 -16.40 -19.90
C ILE A 157 3.20 -16.30 -18.57
N ASN A 158 2.36 -17.28 -18.26
CA ASN A 158 1.60 -17.31 -17.01
C ASN A 158 2.51 -17.41 -15.77
N ILE A 159 3.63 -18.12 -15.87
CA ILE A 159 4.65 -18.14 -14.79
C ILE A 159 5.31 -16.76 -14.65
N LEU A 160 5.64 -16.09 -15.76
CA LEU A 160 6.19 -14.74 -15.73
C LEU A 160 5.24 -13.73 -15.09
N GLU A 161 3.94 -13.87 -15.27
CA GLU A 161 2.95 -12.99 -14.66
C GLU A 161 3.00 -13.00 -13.13
N ILE A 162 3.30 -14.14 -12.48
CA ILE A 162 3.46 -14.22 -11.03
C ILE A 162 4.54 -13.25 -10.53
N PHE A 163 5.59 -13.03 -11.32
CA PHE A 163 6.68 -12.12 -10.98
C PHE A 163 6.39 -10.69 -11.44
N ILE A 164 5.77 -10.51 -12.60
CA ILE A 164 5.47 -9.20 -13.18
C ILE A 164 4.38 -8.47 -12.38
N LYS A 165 3.34 -9.17 -11.92
CA LYS A 165 2.24 -8.57 -11.13
C LYS A 165 2.77 -7.86 -9.87
N PRO A 166 3.52 -8.50 -8.96
CA PRO A 166 4.06 -7.82 -7.78
C PRO A 166 5.11 -6.76 -8.12
N LEU A 167 5.95 -7.01 -9.13
CA LEU A 167 6.92 -6.03 -9.57
C LEU A 167 6.24 -4.75 -10.07
N SER A 168 5.19 -4.88 -10.87
CA SER A 168 4.42 -3.74 -11.36
C SER A 168 3.75 -2.95 -10.23
N LEU A 169 3.17 -3.65 -9.24
CA LEU A 169 2.57 -3.01 -8.06
C LEU A 169 3.61 -2.27 -7.21
N CYS A 170 4.75 -2.92 -6.95
CA CYS A 170 5.87 -2.34 -6.21
C CYS A 170 6.42 -1.09 -6.91
N MET A 171 6.79 -1.21 -8.18
CA MET A 171 7.41 -0.12 -8.94
C MET A 171 6.45 1.06 -9.15
N ARG A 172 5.17 0.81 -9.27
CA ARG A 172 4.17 1.87 -9.38
C ARG A 172 4.06 2.67 -8.09
N LEU A 173 3.93 2.00 -6.93
CA LEU A 173 3.84 2.66 -5.64
C LEU A 173 5.13 3.40 -5.31
N PHE A 174 6.27 2.73 -5.43
CA PHE A 174 7.59 3.29 -5.20
C PHE A 174 7.90 4.47 -6.13
N GLY A 175 7.69 4.28 -7.45
CA GLY A 175 8.05 5.27 -8.46
C GLY A 175 7.28 6.58 -8.32
N ASN A 176 5.97 6.53 -8.04
CA ASN A 176 5.17 7.71 -7.84
C ASN A 176 5.58 8.48 -6.58
N VAL A 177 5.73 7.78 -5.45
CA VAL A 177 6.12 8.43 -4.18
C VAL A 177 7.53 8.97 -4.25
N LEU A 178 8.47 8.23 -4.83
CA LEU A 178 9.85 8.70 -5.02
C LEU A 178 9.90 9.90 -5.97
N GLY A 179 9.16 9.84 -7.08
CA GLY A 179 9.08 10.93 -8.05
C GLY A 179 8.53 12.21 -7.44
N SER A 180 7.42 12.11 -6.70
CA SER A 180 6.82 13.23 -5.96
C SER A 180 7.78 13.83 -4.95
N PHE A 181 8.46 12.97 -4.18
CA PHE A 181 9.45 13.38 -3.18
C PHE A 181 10.62 14.16 -3.82
N VAL A 182 11.21 13.63 -4.90
CA VAL A 182 12.32 14.30 -5.61
C VAL A 182 11.90 15.64 -6.19
N ILE A 183 10.71 15.72 -6.82
CA ILE A 183 10.18 16.98 -7.34
C ILE A 183 9.98 17.99 -6.22
N MET A 184 9.44 17.57 -5.07
CA MET A 184 9.22 18.45 -3.92
C MET A 184 10.53 18.99 -3.35
N GLU A 185 11.58 18.15 -3.22
CA GLU A 185 12.89 18.60 -2.74
C GLU A 185 13.53 19.60 -3.70
N LEU A 186 13.43 19.37 -5.02
CA LEU A 186 13.90 20.31 -6.03
C LEU A 186 13.15 21.65 -5.97
N LEU A 187 11.83 21.61 -5.80
CA LEU A 187 11.01 22.84 -5.68
C LEU A 187 11.35 23.64 -4.43
N LYS A 188 11.58 22.99 -3.28
CA LYS A 188 12.00 23.66 -2.03
C LYS A 188 13.34 24.38 -2.21
N MET A 189 14.27 23.83 -3.00
CA MET A 189 15.57 24.44 -3.27
C MET A 189 15.48 25.67 -4.18
N VAL A 190 14.51 25.72 -5.11
CA VAL A 190 14.38 26.81 -6.10
C VAL A 190 13.47 27.93 -5.57
N VAL A 191 12.35 27.59 -4.95
CA VAL A 191 11.35 28.55 -4.44
C VAL A 191 10.86 28.10 -3.06
N PRO A 192 11.45 28.59 -1.95
CA PRO A 192 11.31 27.94 -0.65
C PRO A 192 10.02 28.21 0.12
N ALA A 193 8.96 28.80 -0.42
CA ALA A 193 7.80 29.11 0.42
C ALA A 193 6.44 28.67 -0.15
N ILE A 194 5.86 29.37 -1.10
CA ILE A 194 4.46 29.19 -1.51
C ILE A 194 4.29 28.04 -2.50
N VAL A 195 5.21 27.92 -3.45
CA VAL A 195 5.11 26.95 -4.54
C VAL A 195 5.17 25.50 -4.01
N PRO A 196 6.13 25.12 -3.13
CA PRO A 196 6.14 23.77 -2.55
C PRO A 196 4.88 23.42 -1.78
N ALA A 197 4.26 24.35 -1.06
CA ALA A 197 3.03 24.09 -0.30
C ALA A 197 1.84 23.72 -1.20
N VAL A 198 1.70 24.38 -2.35
CA VAL A 198 0.63 24.06 -3.32
C VAL A 198 0.88 22.68 -3.97
N PHE A 199 2.12 22.42 -4.36
CA PHE A 199 2.49 21.12 -4.95
C PHE A 199 2.45 19.97 -3.95
N SER A 200 2.78 20.20 -2.67
CA SER A 200 2.61 19.21 -1.59
C SER A 200 1.13 18.81 -1.44
N CYS A 201 0.23 19.78 -1.46
CA CYS A 201 -1.19 19.49 -1.42
C CYS A 201 -1.64 18.59 -2.60
N TYR A 202 -1.07 18.81 -3.79
CA TYR A 202 -1.36 17.97 -4.96
C TYR A 202 -0.73 16.57 -4.83
N PHE A 203 0.56 16.48 -4.57
CA PHE A 203 1.27 15.20 -4.56
C PHE A 203 0.91 14.34 -3.33
N ASP A 204 0.86 14.92 -2.14
CA ASP A 204 0.62 14.16 -0.92
C ASP A 204 -0.85 13.76 -0.77
N ILE A 205 -1.81 14.63 -1.15
CA ILE A 205 -3.24 14.31 -1.01
C ILE A 205 -3.74 13.61 -2.27
N PHE A 206 -3.68 14.27 -3.42
CA PHE A 206 -4.36 13.78 -4.61
C PHE A 206 -3.66 12.56 -5.20
N ASP A 207 -2.36 12.68 -5.50
CA ASP A 207 -1.59 11.57 -6.06
C ASP A 207 -1.43 10.42 -5.05
N GLY A 208 -1.17 10.74 -3.76
CA GLY A 208 -1.06 9.76 -2.69
C GLY A 208 -2.33 8.93 -2.48
N LEU A 209 -3.52 9.55 -2.53
CA LEU A 209 -4.80 8.83 -2.41
C LEU A 209 -5.14 8.02 -3.65
N ILE A 210 -4.90 8.59 -4.85
CA ILE A 210 -5.08 7.84 -6.10
C ILE A 210 -4.18 6.61 -6.11
N GLN A 211 -2.93 6.75 -5.66
CA GLN A 211 -1.99 5.64 -5.62
C GLN A 211 -2.43 4.52 -4.67
N ALA A 212 -2.94 4.88 -3.48
CA ALA A 212 -3.53 3.91 -2.55
C ALA A 212 -4.72 3.17 -3.20
N TYR A 213 -5.61 3.92 -3.86
CA TYR A 213 -6.75 3.36 -4.58
C TYR A 213 -6.31 2.40 -5.69
N VAL A 214 -5.40 2.82 -6.58
CA VAL A 214 -4.95 2.03 -7.73
C VAL A 214 -4.25 0.74 -7.28
N PHE A 215 -3.41 0.80 -6.24
CA PHE A 215 -2.74 -0.38 -5.71
C PHE A 215 -3.74 -1.43 -5.25
N VAL A 216 -4.72 -1.03 -4.45
CA VAL A 216 -5.70 -1.94 -3.87
C VAL A 216 -6.73 -2.41 -4.89
N PHE A 217 -7.15 -1.53 -5.81
CA PHE A 217 -8.04 -1.89 -6.91
C PHE A 217 -7.44 -2.96 -7.82
N LEU A 218 -6.16 -2.81 -8.22
CA LEU A 218 -5.46 -3.82 -9.01
C LEU A 218 -5.26 -5.13 -8.24
N THR A 219 -4.92 -5.05 -6.96
CA THR A 219 -4.83 -6.25 -6.11
C THR A 219 -6.18 -6.97 -6.07
N GLY A 220 -7.29 -6.24 -5.94
CA GLY A 220 -8.64 -6.78 -5.99
C GLY A 220 -8.97 -7.44 -7.33
N LEU A 221 -8.61 -6.81 -8.45
CA LEU A 221 -8.78 -7.40 -9.79
C LEU A 221 -7.99 -8.70 -9.96
N PHE A 222 -6.74 -8.74 -9.47
CA PHE A 222 -5.93 -9.95 -9.51
C PHE A 222 -6.49 -11.07 -8.62
N ILE A 223 -7.06 -10.74 -7.45
CA ILE A 223 -7.78 -11.73 -6.63
C ILE A 223 -8.99 -12.29 -7.38
N LYS A 224 -9.77 -11.42 -8.03
CA LYS A 224 -10.93 -11.83 -8.83
C LYS A 224 -10.50 -12.78 -9.95
N GLU A 225 -9.52 -12.40 -10.74
CA GLU A 225 -8.95 -13.21 -11.82
C GLU A 225 -8.45 -14.58 -11.32
N ALA A 226 -7.76 -14.59 -10.17
CA ALA A 226 -7.26 -15.83 -9.57
C ALA A 226 -8.38 -16.75 -9.07
N THR A 227 -9.53 -16.21 -8.65
CA THR A 227 -10.66 -16.97 -8.07
C THR A 227 -11.71 -17.40 -9.08
N GLU A 228 -11.80 -16.75 -10.23
CA GLU A 228 -12.63 -17.16 -11.39
C GLU A 228 -11.99 -18.31 -12.15
#